data_d30938cd3a0bb019657bfba894e674fd
#
_entry.id   d30938cd3a0bb019657bfba894e674fd
#
_cell.length_a   1.000
_cell.length_b   1.000
_cell.length_c   1.000
_cell.angle_alpha   90.00
_cell.angle_beta   90.00
_cell.angle_gamma   90.00
#
_symmetry.space_group_name_H-M   'P 1'
#
loop_
_entity.id
_entity.type
_entity.pdbx_description
1 polymer ?
#
loop_
_entity_poly.entity_id
_entity_poly.type
_entity_poly.pdbx_seq_one_letter_code
_entity_poly.pdbx_strand_id
1 'polypeptide(L)'
;LLTTNAGMLLQTIRSRCVILELKPVSSPMVKNYLMEQLEVPEYHADICTAFAQGNVGKAKRLALSDSFSEMLEHALHLVKYIHDMEVVDMISDLKRINTYKMEINDYLDLLTVWYRDVLMFKATRDADSLIFSHELISIREKAQKSSYEGLECIIKSLEKAKIRLNANVNFDMALELLLLTMKEN
;
A
#
# COMPACT_ATOMS: atom_id res chain seq x y z
N LEU A 1 -29.45 4.67 6.60
CA LEU A 1 -28.63 3.47 6.52
C LEU A 1 -27.40 3.80 5.67
N LEU A 2 -26.20 3.42 6.15
CA LEU A 2 -24.95 3.50 5.40
C LEU A 2 -24.50 2.07 5.11
N THR A 3 -24.08 1.80 3.87
CA THR A 3 -23.56 0.49 3.47
C THR A 3 -22.60 0.66 2.29
N THR A 4 -21.60 -0.19 2.23
CA THR A 4 -20.69 -0.30 1.08
C THR A 4 -21.25 -1.24 0.00
N ASN A 5 -22.25 -2.04 0.34
CA ASN A 5 -22.91 -2.97 -0.60
C ASN A 5 -24.41 -2.98 -0.37
N ALA A 6 -25.14 -2.19 -1.16
CA ALA A 6 -26.60 -2.15 -1.10
C ALA A 6 -27.27 -3.49 -1.48
N GLY A 7 -26.56 -4.37 -2.22
CA GLY A 7 -27.07 -5.70 -2.60
C GLY A 7 -27.25 -6.65 -1.42
N MET A 8 -26.50 -6.45 -0.33
CA MET A 8 -26.62 -7.24 0.90
C MET A 8 -27.83 -6.90 1.76
N LEU A 9 -28.50 -5.78 1.49
CA LEU A 9 -29.71 -5.40 2.20
C LEU A 9 -30.91 -6.15 1.66
N LEU A 10 -31.81 -6.53 2.57
CA LEU A 10 -33.09 -7.17 2.21
C LEU A 10 -33.88 -6.31 1.21
N GLN A 11 -34.48 -6.94 0.24
CA GLN A 11 -35.28 -6.25 -0.79
C GLN A 11 -36.40 -5.40 -0.20
N THR A 12 -36.99 -5.84 0.91
CA THR A 12 -38.02 -5.10 1.66
C THR A 12 -37.50 -3.78 2.24
N ILE A 13 -36.21 -3.68 2.58
CA ILE A 13 -35.57 -2.45 3.05
C ILE A 13 -35.30 -1.56 1.84
N ARG A 14 -34.69 -2.14 0.79
CA ARG A 14 -34.32 -1.40 -0.43
C ARG A 14 -35.53 -0.73 -1.09
N SER A 15 -36.68 -1.41 -1.16
CA SER A 15 -37.89 -0.87 -1.77
C SER A 15 -38.52 0.30 -1.00
N ARG A 16 -38.12 0.51 0.25
CA ARG A 16 -38.64 1.60 1.12
C ARG A 16 -37.64 2.73 1.32
N CYS A 17 -36.43 2.65 0.69
CA CYS A 17 -35.40 3.63 0.80
C CYS A 17 -35.07 4.26 -0.56
N VAL A 18 -34.71 5.54 -0.54
CA VAL A 18 -34.06 6.18 -1.68
C VAL A 18 -32.57 5.84 -1.58
N ILE A 19 -32.01 5.26 -2.64
CA ILE A 19 -30.61 4.90 -2.70
C ILE A 19 -29.84 6.10 -3.27
N LEU A 20 -28.93 6.66 -2.45
CA LEU A 20 -27.96 7.67 -2.88
C LEU A 20 -26.59 7.00 -3.01
N GLU A 21 -26.12 6.90 -4.24
CA GLU A 21 -24.81 6.30 -4.55
C GLU A 21 -23.74 7.39 -4.54
N LEU A 22 -22.79 7.29 -3.59
CA LEU A 22 -21.65 8.18 -3.52
C LEU A 22 -20.52 7.64 -4.40
N LYS A 23 -20.11 8.42 -5.38
CA LYS A 23 -18.98 8.07 -6.27
C LYS A 23 -17.65 8.55 -5.68
N PRO A 24 -16.53 7.82 -5.96
CA PRO A 24 -15.21 8.29 -5.61
C PRO A 24 -14.92 9.68 -6.21
N VAL A 25 -14.26 10.52 -5.44
CA VAL A 25 -13.77 11.83 -5.91
C VAL A 25 -12.53 11.61 -6.76
N SER A 26 -12.33 12.42 -7.80
CA SER A 26 -11.16 12.30 -8.67
C SER A 26 -9.85 12.58 -7.93
N SER A 27 -8.79 11.86 -8.28
CA SER A 27 -7.48 11.97 -7.63
C SER A 27 -6.94 13.41 -7.61
N PRO A 28 -7.02 14.22 -8.68
CA PRO A 28 -6.56 15.60 -8.63
C PRO A 28 -7.31 16.45 -7.59
N MET A 29 -8.62 16.23 -7.44
CA MET A 29 -9.41 16.99 -6.44
C MET A 29 -9.02 16.59 -5.01
N VAL A 30 -8.79 15.30 -4.76
CA VAL A 30 -8.33 14.81 -3.44
C VAL A 30 -6.94 15.36 -3.13
N LYS A 31 -6.00 15.30 -4.09
CA LYS A 31 -4.64 15.84 -3.95
C LYS A 31 -4.66 17.33 -3.63
N ASN A 32 -5.38 18.12 -4.42
CA ASN A 32 -5.50 19.57 -4.18
C ASN A 32 -6.08 19.88 -2.79
N TYR A 33 -7.11 19.14 -2.37
CA TYR A 33 -7.66 19.30 -1.03
C TYR A 33 -6.62 19.04 0.06
N LEU A 34 -5.79 18.00 -0.06
CA LEU A 34 -4.75 17.70 0.92
C LEU A 34 -3.66 18.78 0.95
N MET A 35 -3.25 19.28 -0.22
CA MET A 35 -2.20 20.29 -0.32
C MET A 35 -2.68 21.68 0.11
N GLU A 36 -3.86 22.13 -0.35
CA GLU A 36 -4.34 23.49 -0.13
C GLU A 36 -5.01 23.69 1.23
N GLN A 37 -5.73 22.67 1.73
CA GLN A 37 -6.50 22.78 2.96
C GLN A 37 -5.80 22.21 4.18
N LEU A 38 -4.87 21.28 3.99
CA LEU A 38 -4.18 20.57 5.07
C LEU A 38 -2.66 20.79 5.03
N GLU A 39 -2.15 21.56 4.05
CA GLU A 39 -0.73 21.90 3.89
C GLU A 39 0.17 20.65 3.80
N VAL A 40 -0.38 19.52 3.30
CA VAL A 40 0.36 18.25 3.17
C VAL A 40 1.37 18.37 2.02
N PRO A 41 2.65 17.98 2.22
CA PRO A 41 3.64 17.95 1.15
C PRO A 41 3.17 17.13 -0.06
N GLU A 42 3.52 17.57 -1.27
CA GLU A 42 3.03 16.98 -2.52
C GLU A 42 3.26 15.46 -2.59
N TYR A 43 4.48 15.00 -2.27
CA TYR A 43 4.81 13.57 -2.30
C TYR A 43 3.91 12.74 -1.37
N HIS A 44 3.61 13.25 -0.18
CA HIS A 44 2.74 12.58 0.78
C HIS A 44 1.27 12.63 0.33
N ALA A 45 0.85 13.74 -0.26
CA ALA A 45 -0.48 13.90 -0.82
C ALA A 45 -0.73 12.92 -1.98
N ASP A 46 0.26 12.67 -2.85
CA ASP A 46 0.16 11.68 -3.92
C ASP A 46 -0.07 10.27 -3.39
N ILE A 47 0.73 9.86 -2.41
CA ILE A 47 0.59 8.55 -1.77
C ILE A 47 -0.78 8.41 -1.08
N CYS A 48 -1.15 9.37 -0.23
CA CYS A 48 -2.43 9.35 0.48
C CYS A 48 -3.63 9.33 -0.49
N THR A 49 -3.54 10.06 -1.61
CA THR A 49 -4.57 10.11 -2.65
C THR A 49 -4.72 8.74 -3.33
N ALA A 50 -3.61 8.10 -3.70
CA ALA A 50 -3.61 6.78 -4.33
C ALA A 50 -4.22 5.72 -3.40
N PHE A 51 -3.83 5.73 -2.12
CA PHE A 51 -4.37 4.80 -1.11
C PHE A 51 -5.83 5.06 -0.74
N ALA A 52 -6.28 6.30 -0.86
CA ALA A 52 -7.66 6.66 -0.54
C ALA A 52 -8.66 6.29 -1.64
N GLN A 53 -8.21 6.09 -2.89
CA GLN A 53 -9.04 5.70 -4.03
C GLN A 53 -10.32 6.57 -4.16
N GLY A 54 -10.17 7.87 -4.01
CA GLY A 54 -11.26 8.84 -4.09
C GLY A 54 -12.08 9.02 -2.81
N ASN A 55 -11.70 8.37 -1.70
CA ASN A 55 -12.31 8.60 -0.39
C ASN A 55 -11.56 9.72 0.36
N VAL A 56 -12.12 10.94 0.32
CA VAL A 56 -11.52 12.14 0.95
C VAL A 56 -11.30 11.95 2.45
N GLY A 57 -12.24 11.30 3.15
CA GLY A 57 -12.12 11.03 4.58
C GLY A 57 -10.94 10.10 4.91
N LYS A 58 -10.74 9.05 4.09
CA LYS A 58 -9.59 8.16 4.20
C LYS A 58 -8.29 8.92 3.89
N ALA A 59 -8.26 9.72 2.82
CA ALA A 59 -7.11 10.53 2.43
C ALA A 59 -6.66 11.46 3.56
N LYS A 60 -7.62 12.22 4.14
CA LYS A 60 -7.36 13.10 5.28
C LYS A 60 -6.80 12.34 6.48
N ARG A 61 -7.39 11.19 6.83
CA ARG A 61 -6.93 10.39 7.97
C ARG A 61 -5.50 9.90 7.77
N LEU A 62 -5.16 9.39 6.60
CA LEU A 62 -3.80 8.94 6.27
C LEU A 62 -2.82 10.10 6.33
N ALA A 63 -3.16 11.24 5.72
CA ALA A 63 -2.29 12.40 5.63
C ALA A 63 -1.95 13.05 6.99
N LEU A 64 -2.84 12.91 7.98
CA LEU A 64 -2.67 13.47 9.34
C LEU A 64 -2.22 12.41 10.36
N SER A 65 -1.92 11.19 9.93
CA SER A 65 -1.52 10.09 10.81
C SER A 65 -0.01 9.98 10.89
N ASP A 66 0.57 10.29 12.07
CA ASP A 66 1.98 10.08 12.34
C ASP A 66 2.36 8.58 12.18
N SER A 67 1.48 7.68 12.65
CA SER A 67 1.65 6.23 12.50
C SER A 67 1.75 5.81 11.04
N PHE A 68 0.95 6.41 10.14
CA PHE A 68 1.03 6.12 8.71
C PHE A 68 2.34 6.65 8.09
N SER A 69 2.80 7.82 8.53
CA SER A 69 4.07 8.38 8.05
C SER A 69 5.26 7.51 8.48
N GLU A 70 5.30 7.06 9.72
CA GLU A 70 6.33 6.14 10.22
C GLU A 70 6.28 4.79 9.50
N MET A 71 5.07 4.27 9.26
CA MET A 71 4.84 3.03 8.51
C MET A 71 5.35 3.15 7.07
N LEU A 72 5.08 4.27 6.41
CA LEU A 72 5.54 4.58 5.06
C LEU A 72 7.06 4.62 4.97
N GLU A 73 7.71 5.36 5.88
CA GLU A 73 9.18 5.44 5.94
C GLU A 73 9.81 4.06 6.15
N HIS A 74 9.24 3.26 7.06
CA HIS A 74 9.71 1.91 7.31
C HIS A 74 9.52 1.00 6.09
N ALA A 75 8.37 1.05 5.43
CA ALA A 75 8.11 0.26 4.23
C ALA A 75 9.10 0.62 3.11
N LEU A 76 9.36 1.92 2.89
CA LEU A 76 10.33 2.38 1.91
C LEU A 76 11.77 1.94 2.26
N HIS A 77 12.14 1.99 3.53
CA HIS A 77 13.42 1.47 3.98
C HIS A 77 13.56 -0.03 3.69
N LEU A 78 12.56 -0.81 4.06
CA LEU A 78 12.55 -2.26 3.85
C LEU A 78 12.74 -2.62 2.36
N VAL A 79 11.95 -2.04 1.46
CA VAL A 79 12.00 -2.39 0.02
C VAL A 79 13.33 -1.99 -0.66
N LYS A 80 13.99 -0.96 -0.15
CA LYS A 80 15.30 -0.51 -0.65
C LYS A 80 16.45 -1.42 -0.23
N TYR A 81 16.42 -1.92 1.00
CA TYR A 81 17.56 -2.56 1.62
C TYR A 81 17.39 -4.06 1.86
N ILE A 82 16.22 -4.64 1.63
CA ILE A 82 15.90 -6.05 1.94
C ILE A 82 16.92 -7.05 1.39
N HIS A 83 17.52 -6.78 0.22
CA HIS A 83 18.51 -7.69 -0.38
C HIS A 83 19.83 -7.72 0.37
N ASP A 84 20.23 -6.59 0.96
CA ASP A 84 21.50 -6.42 1.66
C ASP A 84 21.38 -6.72 3.16
N MET A 85 20.15 -6.89 3.68
CA MET A 85 19.88 -7.18 5.09
C MET A 85 20.42 -8.55 5.50
N GLU A 86 21.06 -8.61 6.67
CA GLU A 86 21.36 -9.88 7.33
C GLU A 86 20.12 -10.45 8.04
N VAL A 87 20.19 -11.71 8.47
CA VAL A 87 19.08 -12.36 9.18
C VAL A 87 18.70 -11.63 10.48
N VAL A 88 19.69 -11.04 11.15
CA VAL A 88 19.48 -10.26 12.37
C VAL A 88 18.65 -8.99 12.09
N ASP A 89 18.93 -8.32 10.96
CA ASP A 89 18.18 -7.14 10.54
C ASP A 89 16.74 -7.48 10.20
N MET A 90 16.54 -8.59 9.48
CA MET A 90 15.20 -9.10 9.15
C MET A 90 14.36 -9.42 10.41
N ILE A 91 14.98 -9.99 11.45
CA ILE A 91 14.30 -10.24 12.73
C ILE A 91 13.93 -8.92 13.43
N SER A 92 14.80 -7.91 13.33
CA SER A 92 14.53 -6.59 13.87
C SER A 92 13.35 -5.92 13.14
N ASP A 93 13.33 -6.01 11.81
CA ASP A 93 12.25 -5.47 10.98
C ASP A 93 10.93 -6.20 11.22
N LEU A 94 10.95 -7.53 11.39
CA LEU A 94 9.77 -8.30 11.82
C LEU A 94 9.16 -7.77 13.11
N LYS A 95 10.00 -7.48 14.12
CA LYS A 95 9.53 -6.89 15.39
C LYS A 95 8.91 -5.51 15.18
N ARG A 96 9.47 -4.72 14.27
CA ARG A 96 8.93 -3.40 13.93
C ARG A 96 7.61 -3.53 13.16
N ILE A 97 7.51 -4.45 12.18
CA ILE A 97 6.26 -4.73 11.47
C ILE A 97 5.16 -5.19 12.43
N ASN A 98 5.51 -5.90 13.50
CA ASN A 98 4.56 -6.35 14.51
C ASN A 98 3.89 -5.18 15.26
N THR A 99 4.52 -4.01 15.33
CA THR A 99 3.90 -2.79 15.88
C THR A 99 2.75 -2.29 15.01
N TYR A 100 2.75 -2.59 13.71
CA TYR A 100 1.70 -2.25 12.75
C TYR A 100 0.64 -3.34 12.58
N LYS A 101 0.57 -4.31 13.49
CA LYS A 101 -0.32 -5.48 13.37
C LYS A 101 -1.78 -5.12 13.10
N MET A 102 -2.28 -4.05 13.69
CA MET A 102 -3.67 -3.60 13.48
C MET A 102 -3.89 -2.99 12.09
N GLU A 103 -2.84 -2.46 11.48
CA GLU A 103 -2.84 -1.78 10.19
C GLU A 103 -2.02 -2.56 9.15
N ILE A 104 -1.80 -3.86 9.41
CA ILE A 104 -0.91 -4.69 8.58
C ILE A 104 -1.32 -4.73 7.11
N ASN A 105 -2.61 -4.65 6.82
CA ASN A 105 -3.09 -4.60 5.45
C ASN A 105 -2.64 -3.33 4.73
N ASP A 106 -2.68 -2.17 5.40
CA ASP A 106 -2.19 -0.91 4.85
C ASP A 106 -0.67 -0.96 4.63
N TYR A 107 0.09 -1.58 5.56
CA TYR A 107 1.52 -1.84 5.38
C TYR A 107 1.84 -2.69 4.15
N LEU A 108 1.14 -3.82 3.99
CA LEU A 108 1.30 -4.71 2.83
C LEU A 108 0.83 -4.04 1.53
N ASP A 109 -0.16 -3.13 1.60
CA ASP A 109 -0.58 -2.31 0.46
C ASP A 109 0.54 -1.37 0.02
N LEU A 110 1.26 -0.72 0.96
CA LEU A 110 2.44 0.12 0.66
C LEU A 110 3.49 -0.66 -0.13
N LEU A 111 3.87 -1.84 0.36
CA LEU A 111 4.83 -2.71 -0.33
C LEU A 111 4.33 -3.12 -1.72
N THR A 112 3.04 -3.48 -1.82
CA THR A 112 2.43 -3.91 -3.09
C THR A 112 2.46 -2.79 -4.13
N VAL A 113 2.11 -1.56 -3.75
CA VAL A 113 2.11 -0.40 -4.65
C VAL A 113 3.53 -0.07 -5.10
N TRP A 114 4.51 -0.15 -4.19
CA TRP A 114 5.91 0.10 -4.54
C TRP A 114 6.44 -0.92 -5.57
N TYR A 115 6.21 -2.23 -5.37
CA TYR A 115 6.61 -3.26 -6.34
C TYR A 115 5.83 -3.17 -7.66
N ARG A 116 4.58 -2.73 -7.62
CA ARG A 116 3.81 -2.43 -8.84
C ARG A 116 4.44 -1.28 -9.62
N ASP A 117 4.90 -0.22 -8.94
CA ASP A 117 5.61 0.90 -9.57
C ASP A 117 6.93 0.42 -10.20
N VAL A 118 7.68 -0.46 -9.52
CA VAL A 118 8.88 -1.09 -10.08
C VAL A 118 8.57 -1.86 -11.35
N LEU A 119 7.52 -2.69 -11.35
CA LEU A 119 7.08 -3.48 -12.51
C LEU A 119 6.62 -2.56 -13.65
N MET A 120 5.84 -1.53 -13.33
CA MET A 120 5.35 -0.54 -14.28
C MET A 120 6.51 0.19 -14.96
N PHE A 121 7.46 0.70 -14.17
CA PHE A 121 8.65 1.36 -14.70
C PHE A 121 9.51 0.42 -15.53
N LYS A 122 9.66 -0.83 -15.10
CA LYS A 122 10.40 -1.85 -15.87
C LYS A 122 9.80 -2.06 -17.26
N ALA A 123 8.46 -2.07 -17.37
CA ALA A 123 7.73 -2.33 -18.61
C ALA A 123 7.65 -1.08 -19.51
N THR A 124 7.38 0.09 -18.94
CA THR A 124 7.03 1.30 -19.72
C THR A 124 8.14 2.34 -19.81
N ARG A 125 9.05 2.36 -18.82
CA ARG A 125 10.06 3.42 -18.61
C ARG A 125 9.44 4.81 -18.37
N ASP A 126 8.15 4.87 -18.06
CA ASP A 126 7.41 6.07 -17.78
C ASP A 126 7.45 6.37 -16.27
N ALA A 127 8.00 7.52 -15.91
CA ALA A 127 8.11 7.97 -14.52
C ALA A 127 6.84 8.71 -14.05
N ASP A 128 6.06 9.28 -14.96
CA ASP A 128 4.91 10.10 -14.64
C ASP A 128 3.70 9.26 -14.17
N SER A 129 3.71 7.96 -14.49
CA SER A 129 2.68 7.00 -14.06
C SER A 129 2.90 6.41 -12.66
N LEU A 130 4.03 6.73 -12.00
CA LEU A 130 4.40 6.18 -10.70
C LEU A 130 3.72 6.92 -9.55
N ILE A 131 3.22 6.15 -8.59
CA ILE A 131 2.70 6.68 -7.32
C ILE A 131 3.86 7.18 -6.45
N PHE A 132 4.94 6.41 -6.37
CA PHE A 132 6.17 6.76 -5.66
C PHE A 132 7.16 7.49 -6.58
N SER A 133 6.71 8.53 -7.29
CA SER A 133 7.54 9.29 -8.24
C SER A 133 8.83 9.86 -7.61
N HIS A 134 8.79 10.24 -6.34
CA HIS A 134 9.95 10.73 -5.58
C HIS A 134 10.99 9.64 -5.29
N GLU A 135 10.63 8.37 -5.43
CA GLU A 135 11.50 7.21 -5.24
C GLU A 135 12.05 6.66 -6.58
N LEU A 136 11.99 7.45 -7.66
CA LEU A 136 12.35 7.04 -9.02
C LEU A 136 13.74 6.39 -9.11
N ILE A 137 14.73 6.90 -8.36
CA ILE A 137 16.10 6.34 -8.37
C ILE A 137 16.07 4.91 -7.86
N SER A 138 15.49 4.66 -6.71
CA SER A 138 15.41 3.34 -6.09
C SER A 138 14.55 2.37 -6.92
N ILE A 139 13.43 2.86 -7.47
CA ILE A 139 12.55 2.10 -8.37
C ILE A 139 13.32 1.67 -9.64
N ARG A 140 14.08 2.59 -10.23
CA ARG A 140 14.90 2.32 -11.42
C ARG A 140 15.97 1.27 -11.16
N GLU A 141 16.70 1.38 -10.05
CA GLU A 141 17.72 0.42 -9.65
C GLU A 141 17.12 -0.96 -9.42
N LYS A 142 16.01 -1.06 -8.69
CA LYS A 142 15.30 -2.32 -8.47
C LYS A 142 14.77 -2.91 -9.76
N ALA A 143 14.20 -2.10 -10.65
CA ALA A 143 13.71 -2.53 -11.96
C ALA A 143 14.82 -3.09 -12.87
N GLN A 144 16.05 -2.58 -12.74
CA GLN A 144 17.20 -3.10 -13.48
C GLN A 144 17.71 -4.43 -12.92
N LYS A 145 17.74 -4.57 -11.59
CA LYS A 145 18.30 -5.74 -10.89
C LYS A 145 17.34 -6.94 -10.89
N SER A 146 16.03 -6.71 -10.77
CA SER A 146 15.04 -7.80 -10.66
C SER A 146 14.55 -8.29 -12.02
N SER A 147 14.26 -9.58 -12.13
CA SER A 147 13.56 -10.17 -13.28
C SER A 147 12.06 -9.90 -13.22
N TYR A 148 11.32 -10.12 -14.34
CA TYR A 148 9.85 -10.06 -14.34
C TYR A 148 9.25 -11.15 -13.45
N GLU A 149 9.82 -12.35 -13.51
CA GLU A 149 9.41 -13.51 -12.71
C GLU A 149 9.62 -13.26 -11.22
N GLY A 150 10.76 -12.63 -10.84
CA GLY A 150 11.04 -12.26 -9.45
C GLY A 150 10.04 -11.23 -8.91
N LEU A 151 9.76 -10.18 -9.68
CA LEU A 151 8.76 -9.17 -9.30
C LEU A 151 7.35 -9.78 -9.19
N GLU A 152 6.97 -10.65 -10.10
CA GLU A 152 5.69 -11.38 -10.04
C GLU A 152 5.62 -12.27 -8.79
N CYS A 153 6.72 -12.97 -8.47
CA CYS A 153 6.81 -13.81 -7.28
C CYS A 153 6.61 -12.98 -6.00
N ILE A 154 7.26 -11.81 -5.89
CA ILE A 154 7.09 -10.92 -4.74
C ILE A 154 5.64 -10.43 -4.64
N ILE A 155 5.02 -9.94 -5.72
CA ILE A 155 3.65 -9.45 -5.71
C ILE A 155 2.67 -10.57 -5.29
N LYS A 156 2.83 -11.77 -5.85
CA LYS A 156 2.03 -12.94 -5.44
C LYS A 156 2.25 -13.33 -3.98
N SER A 157 3.47 -13.17 -3.45
CA SER A 157 3.76 -13.47 -2.05
C SER A 157 3.11 -12.45 -1.10
N LEU A 158 3.05 -11.17 -1.48
CA LEU A 158 2.33 -10.13 -0.75
C LEU A 158 0.82 -10.43 -0.68
N GLU A 159 0.21 -10.83 -1.79
CA GLU A 159 -1.21 -11.24 -1.81
C GLU A 159 -1.45 -12.48 -0.92
N LYS A 160 -0.57 -13.50 -1.01
CA LYS A 160 -0.65 -14.68 -0.16
C LYS A 160 -0.49 -14.35 1.32
N ALA A 161 0.40 -13.41 1.67
CA ALA A 161 0.56 -12.95 3.05
C ALA A 161 -0.74 -12.33 3.58
N LYS A 162 -1.39 -11.45 2.81
CA LYS A 162 -2.70 -10.88 3.16
C LYS A 162 -3.77 -11.95 3.40
N ILE A 163 -3.87 -12.92 2.48
CA ILE A 163 -4.83 -14.03 2.62
C ILE A 163 -4.56 -14.83 3.90
N ARG A 164 -3.30 -15.17 4.18
CA ARG A 164 -2.89 -15.93 5.37
C ARG A 164 -3.21 -15.18 6.66
N LEU A 165 -2.87 -13.88 6.72
CA LEU A 165 -3.14 -13.05 7.90
C LEU A 165 -4.65 -12.90 8.14
N ASN A 166 -5.45 -12.72 7.09
CA ASN A 166 -6.91 -12.68 7.19
C ASN A 166 -7.52 -14.03 7.60
N ALA A 167 -6.83 -15.14 7.32
CA ALA A 167 -7.21 -16.50 7.77
C ALA A 167 -6.66 -16.84 9.17
N ASN A 168 -6.14 -15.86 9.93
CA ASN A 168 -5.56 -16.02 11.26
C ASN A 168 -4.38 -17.03 11.32
N VAL A 169 -3.61 -17.14 10.25
CA VAL A 169 -2.33 -17.87 10.28
C VAL A 169 -1.35 -17.13 11.20
N ASN A 170 -0.38 -17.86 11.75
CA ASN A 170 0.66 -17.27 12.59
C ASN A 170 1.30 -16.05 11.89
N PHE A 171 1.24 -14.90 12.56
CA PHE A 171 1.65 -13.62 12.02
C PHE A 171 3.14 -13.59 11.64
N ASP A 172 4.00 -14.00 12.56
CA ASP A 172 5.44 -13.98 12.35
C ASP A 172 5.86 -14.91 11.20
N MET A 173 5.32 -16.12 11.17
CA MET A 173 5.61 -17.10 10.10
C MET A 173 5.15 -16.59 8.72
N ALA A 174 3.99 -15.93 8.63
CA ALA A 174 3.48 -15.40 7.37
C ALA A 174 4.38 -14.28 6.83
N LEU A 175 4.90 -13.42 7.72
CA LEU A 175 5.79 -12.33 7.36
C LEU A 175 7.23 -12.79 7.11
N GLU A 176 7.77 -13.72 7.90
CA GLU A 176 9.08 -14.32 7.65
C GLU A 176 9.17 -14.88 6.23
N LEU A 177 8.16 -15.66 5.84
CA LEU A 177 8.10 -16.24 4.50
C LEU A 177 8.02 -15.16 3.40
N LEU A 178 7.30 -14.07 3.66
CA LEU A 178 7.24 -12.92 2.76
C LEU A 178 8.60 -12.26 2.62
N LEU A 179 9.26 -11.91 3.74
CA LEU A 179 10.56 -11.23 3.74
C LEU A 179 11.64 -12.07 3.06
N LEU A 180 11.67 -13.39 3.30
CA LEU A 180 12.57 -14.30 2.60
C LEU A 180 12.34 -14.26 1.08
N THR A 181 11.07 -14.33 0.66
CA THR A 181 10.74 -14.24 -0.78
C THR A 181 11.17 -12.91 -1.40
N MET A 182 11.00 -11.79 -0.67
CA MET A 182 11.42 -10.47 -1.13
C MET A 182 12.94 -10.34 -1.22
N LYS A 183 13.68 -10.99 -0.30
CA LYS A 183 15.14 -10.99 -0.27
C LYS A 183 15.76 -11.79 -1.42
N GLU A 184 15.15 -12.92 -1.78
CA GLU A 184 15.65 -13.84 -2.80
C GLU A 184 15.38 -13.36 -4.24
N ASN A 185 14.44 -12.44 -4.44
CA ASN A 185 13.97 -11.96 -5.76
C ASN A 185 14.14 -10.46 -5.94
#